data_5ff1fab073603dfc56ad2d76e2b39053
#
_entry.id   5ff1fab073603dfc56ad2d76e2b39053
#
_cell.length_a   1.000
_cell.length_b   1.000
_cell.length_c   1.000
_cell.angle_alpha   90.00
_cell.angle_beta   90.00
_cell.angle_gamma   90.00
#
_symmetry.space_group_name_H-M   'P 1'
#
loop_
_entity.id
_entity.type
_entity.pdbx_description
1 polymer ?
#
loop_
_entity_poly.entity_id
_entity_poly.type
_entity_poly.pdbx_seq_one_letter_code
_entity_poly.pdbx_strand_id
1 'polypeptide(L)'
;MNSTSARAGDSNNEIQPRAKSLIIVFCTGAISHHDTFDMKPDAPLEIRGEFNPIQTPIPGTVICEHLPKLASRAHKYALVRSLSHKDNNHLMSTHHVLTGHLQPGAFFDKVASRDDWPCYSAGCEYLRPRTDGIPSGVNLPTFLMSSPLTWPGQHSGFLGPMYDPWQIVGDPSSVEFRVDALTLAQEIDAVRFEQRRSLLSRLDKTAAVSRDAAASRMNQDQKLAFSMLSSGKLSQAFEMHREPSSVRDAYGRHPFGQSLLLARRLVEAGVPIVQANMGPVQNWDSHQAIFLTLKGRLLSPLDQAVAALLDDLESSGRLADTMVILLGEFGRTPKINKEGGRDHWGPCFTGLFAGAGVQGGKIIGRTDDIAAYPDSAAYSPDDIGATIYTALGLEPHSIVHDRIGRPVHLNEGKVIEALYNGAEST
;
A
#
# COMPACT_ATOMS: atom_id res chain seq x y z
N MET A 1 -54.87 -26.31 12.57
CA MET A 1 -54.32 -25.53 11.43
C MET A 1 -53.17 -24.71 11.96
N ASN A 2 -51.94 -25.29 11.90
CA ASN A 2 -50.74 -24.62 12.34
C ASN A 2 -50.06 -24.00 11.11
N SER A 3 -50.07 -22.68 11.03
CA SER A 3 -49.29 -21.95 10.03
C SER A 3 -47.88 -21.75 10.53
N THR A 4 -46.94 -22.52 10.05
CA THR A 4 -45.52 -22.28 10.18
C THR A 4 -45.10 -21.14 9.23
N SER A 5 -44.89 -19.94 9.76
CA SER A 5 -44.26 -18.86 9.01
C SER A 5 -42.77 -19.18 8.86
N ALA A 6 -42.35 -19.47 7.63
CA ALA A 6 -40.95 -19.53 7.27
C ALA A 6 -40.34 -18.13 7.42
N ARG A 7 -39.42 -17.96 8.37
CA ARG A 7 -38.52 -16.80 8.41
C ARG A 7 -37.60 -16.92 7.19
N ALA A 8 -37.70 -15.94 6.29
CA ALA A 8 -36.70 -15.73 5.27
C ALA A 8 -35.37 -15.47 5.99
N GLY A 9 -34.38 -16.32 5.75
CA GLY A 9 -33.06 -16.14 6.27
C GLY A 9 -32.41 -14.92 5.62
N ASP A 10 -32.06 -13.93 6.42
CA ASP A 10 -31.04 -12.94 6.05
C ASP A 10 -29.76 -13.71 5.74
N SER A 11 -29.46 -13.86 4.45
CA SER A 11 -28.14 -14.29 4.03
C SER A 11 -27.21 -13.10 4.32
N ASN A 12 -26.63 -13.07 5.51
CA ASN A 12 -25.45 -12.23 5.80
C ASN A 12 -24.40 -12.59 4.78
N ASN A 13 -24.24 -11.77 3.77
CA ASN A 13 -23.20 -11.87 2.77
C ASN A 13 -21.92 -11.30 3.37
N GLU A 14 -21.46 -11.89 4.49
CA GLU A 14 -20.19 -11.51 5.11
C GLU A 14 -19.07 -11.68 4.10
N ILE A 15 -18.33 -10.61 3.85
CA ILE A 15 -17.13 -10.65 3.01
C ILE A 15 -16.12 -11.57 3.69
N GLN A 16 -15.86 -12.71 3.05
CA GLN A 16 -14.90 -13.67 3.57
C GLN A 16 -13.48 -13.17 3.33
N PRO A 17 -12.60 -13.18 4.34
CA PRO A 17 -11.20 -12.82 4.20
C PRO A 17 -10.53 -13.69 3.13
N ARG A 18 -9.86 -13.05 2.17
CA ARG A 18 -9.17 -13.76 1.09
C ARG A 18 -7.70 -13.39 0.95
N ALA A 19 -7.29 -12.24 1.49
CA ALA A 19 -5.91 -11.80 1.39
C ALA A 19 -5.03 -12.51 2.43
N LYS A 20 -3.95 -13.13 1.98
CA LYS A 20 -2.80 -13.49 2.81
C LYS A 20 -1.76 -12.37 2.81
N SER A 21 -1.78 -11.54 1.77
CA SER A 21 -0.85 -10.42 1.62
C SER A 21 -1.47 -9.23 0.89
N LEU A 22 -0.85 -8.07 1.07
CA LEU A 22 -1.20 -6.79 0.48
C LEU A 22 0.06 -6.15 -0.12
N ILE A 23 -0.06 -5.63 -1.34
CA ILE A 23 0.94 -4.76 -1.97
C ILE A 23 0.29 -3.39 -2.18
N ILE A 24 0.82 -2.35 -1.53
CA ILE A 24 0.42 -0.96 -1.73
C ILE A 24 1.40 -0.33 -2.70
N VAL A 25 0.93 0.04 -3.88
CA VAL A 25 1.68 0.82 -4.88
C VAL A 25 1.37 2.28 -4.64
N PHE A 26 2.22 2.96 -3.88
CA PHE A 26 1.96 4.32 -3.42
C PHE A 26 2.63 5.36 -4.30
N CYS A 27 1.82 6.14 -5.03
CA CYS A 27 2.27 7.20 -5.91
C CYS A 27 2.47 8.51 -5.11
N THR A 28 3.64 8.60 -4.46
CA THR A 28 4.00 9.69 -3.53
C THR A 28 3.93 11.06 -4.16
N GLY A 29 3.11 11.94 -3.64
CA GLY A 29 2.86 13.26 -4.22
C GLY A 29 1.61 13.30 -5.09
N ALA A 30 0.74 12.31 -4.99
CA ALA A 30 -0.61 12.29 -5.53
C ALA A 30 -0.72 12.21 -7.07
N ILE A 31 -0.94 11.00 -7.56
CA ILE A 31 -1.22 10.76 -8.99
C ILE A 31 -2.52 11.46 -9.44
N SER A 32 -2.48 12.14 -10.57
CA SER A 32 -3.66 12.81 -11.11
C SER A 32 -4.69 11.81 -11.64
N HIS A 33 -5.89 11.79 -11.05
CA HIS A 33 -6.99 10.97 -11.51
C HIS A 33 -7.52 11.45 -12.88
N HIS A 34 -7.55 12.77 -13.13
CA HIS A 34 -7.94 13.36 -14.40
C HIS A 34 -7.10 12.87 -15.59
N ASP A 35 -5.78 12.76 -15.37
CA ASP A 35 -4.83 12.47 -16.43
C ASP A 35 -4.49 10.97 -16.51
N THR A 36 -5.24 10.12 -15.74
CA THR A 36 -5.01 8.66 -15.67
C THR A 36 -6.28 7.84 -15.76
N PHE A 37 -7.04 7.72 -14.67
CA PHE A 37 -8.11 6.71 -14.51
C PHE A 37 -9.53 7.29 -14.57
N ASP A 38 -9.70 8.60 -14.44
CA ASP A 38 -11.02 9.26 -14.48
C ASP A 38 -11.02 10.44 -15.45
N MET A 39 -10.68 10.17 -16.68
CA MET A 39 -10.64 11.17 -17.76
C MET A 39 -12.04 11.66 -18.11
N LYS A 40 -12.14 12.96 -18.42
CA LYS A 40 -13.37 13.63 -18.84
C LYS A 40 -13.20 14.19 -20.26
N PRO A 41 -13.26 13.34 -21.30
CA PRO A 41 -12.94 13.75 -22.67
C PRO A 41 -13.87 14.85 -23.21
N ASP A 42 -15.09 14.92 -22.73
CA ASP A 42 -16.09 15.91 -23.14
C ASP A 42 -15.97 17.26 -22.40
N ALA A 43 -15.12 17.32 -21.37
CA ALA A 43 -14.88 18.55 -20.62
C ALA A 43 -14.05 19.56 -21.44
N PRO A 44 -14.11 20.87 -21.13
CA PRO A 44 -13.27 21.90 -21.77
C PRO A 44 -11.77 21.56 -21.65
N LEU A 45 -10.97 22.08 -22.59
CA LEU A 45 -9.53 21.76 -22.67
C LEU A 45 -8.77 22.07 -21.38
N GLU A 46 -9.12 23.13 -20.69
CA GLU A 46 -8.54 23.51 -19.39
C GLU A 46 -8.85 22.53 -18.26
N ILE A 47 -9.77 21.57 -18.47
CA ILE A 47 -10.12 20.48 -17.56
C ILE A 47 -9.55 19.17 -18.07
N ARG A 48 -9.89 18.75 -19.31
CA ARG A 48 -9.53 17.44 -19.84
C ARG A 48 -8.04 17.28 -20.17
N GLY A 49 -7.33 18.41 -20.37
CA GLY A 49 -5.90 18.41 -20.67
C GLY A 49 -5.54 17.90 -22.06
N GLU A 50 -4.27 17.51 -22.23
CA GLU A 50 -3.68 17.16 -23.53
C GLU A 50 -3.79 15.66 -23.86
N PHE A 51 -3.97 14.78 -22.85
CA PHE A 51 -3.96 13.33 -23.07
C PHE A 51 -5.28 12.83 -23.65
N ASN A 52 -5.20 11.83 -24.50
CA ASN A 52 -6.34 11.18 -25.09
C ASN A 52 -6.78 9.94 -24.28
N PRO A 53 -8.07 9.67 -24.20
CA PRO A 53 -8.57 8.43 -23.63
C PRO A 53 -8.36 7.27 -24.62
N ILE A 54 -8.01 6.10 -24.12
CA ILE A 54 -8.03 4.84 -24.85
C ILE A 54 -9.04 3.88 -24.25
N GLN A 55 -9.65 3.08 -25.12
CA GLN A 55 -10.64 2.07 -24.72
C GLN A 55 -10.00 0.94 -23.93
N THR A 56 -10.74 0.44 -22.97
CA THR A 56 -10.42 -0.81 -22.26
C THR A 56 -11.34 -1.95 -22.76
N PRO A 57 -11.06 -3.22 -22.44
CA PRO A 57 -11.99 -4.33 -22.69
C PRO A 57 -13.33 -4.20 -21.95
N ILE A 58 -13.46 -3.26 -21.01
CA ILE A 58 -14.69 -3.03 -20.25
C ILE A 58 -15.51 -1.95 -20.97
N PRO A 59 -16.73 -2.26 -21.44
CA PRO A 59 -17.57 -1.33 -22.18
C PRO A 59 -17.77 -0.02 -21.42
N GLY A 60 -17.59 1.11 -22.12
CA GLY A 60 -17.75 2.46 -21.57
C GLY A 60 -16.60 2.92 -20.64
N THR A 61 -15.59 2.10 -20.43
CA THR A 61 -14.45 2.46 -19.58
C THR A 61 -13.24 2.86 -20.42
N VAL A 62 -12.78 4.07 -20.19
CA VAL A 62 -11.55 4.63 -20.80
C VAL A 62 -10.57 5.03 -19.73
N ILE A 63 -9.27 4.94 -20.05
CA ILE A 63 -8.16 5.47 -19.26
C ILE A 63 -7.16 6.18 -20.17
N CYS A 64 -6.14 6.79 -19.59
CA CYS A 64 -5.14 7.55 -20.33
C CYS A 64 -4.37 6.71 -21.37
N GLU A 65 -4.11 7.29 -22.56
CA GLU A 65 -3.33 6.67 -23.65
C GLU A 65 -1.91 6.24 -23.25
N HIS A 66 -1.36 6.81 -22.19
CA HIS A 66 -0.05 6.46 -21.65
C HIS A 66 -0.07 5.29 -20.67
N LEU A 67 -1.23 4.63 -20.50
CA LEU A 67 -1.43 3.43 -19.68
C LEU A 67 -1.97 2.23 -20.52
N PRO A 68 -1.40 1.92 -21.70
CA PRO A 68 -1.98 0.93 -22.62
C PRO A 68 -1.93 -0.49 -22.08
N LYS A 69 -0.93 -0.83 -21.24
CA LYS A 69 -0.81 -2.15 -20.65
C LYS A 69 -1.86 -2.35 -19.55
N LEU A 70 -2.11 -1.35 -18.71
CA LEU A 70 -3.20 -1.36 -17.74
C LEU A 70 -4.56 -1.34 -18.43
N ALA A 71 -4.73 -0.55 -19.49
CA ALA A 71 -5.97 -0.54 -20.25
C ALA A 71 -6.36 -1.96 -20.70
N SER A 72 -5.43 -2.71 -21.31
CA SER A 72 -5.68 -4.08 -21.76
C SER A 72 -5.98 -5.08 -20.63
N ARG A 73 -5.67 -4.75 -19.39
CA ARG A 73 -5.85 -5.57 -18.20
C ARG A 73 -6.97 -5.08 -17.26
N ALA A 74 -7.82 -4.17 -17.74
CA ALA A 74 -8.90 -3.61 -16.91
C ALA A 74 -9.81 -4.67 -16.29
N HIS A 75 -9.92 -5.85 -16.89
CA HIS A 75 -10.66 -6.99 -16.36
C HIS A 75 -10.03 -7.60 -15.08
N LYS A 76 -8.78 -7.25 -14.72
CA LYS A 76 -8.09 -7.77 -13.53
C LYS A 76 -8.23 -6.89 -12.29
N TYR A 77 -8.72 -5.66 -12.44
CA TYR A 77 -8.82 -4.70 -11.35
C TYR A 77 -10.13 -3.94 -11.36
N ALA A 78 -10.49 -3.36 -10.23
CA ALA A 78 -11.55 -2.37 -10.08
C ALA A 78 -10.94 -0.98 -9.90
N LEU A 79 -11.63 0.06 -10.39
CA LEU A 79 -11.32 1.46 -10.08
C LEU A 79 -12.38 2.02 -9.15
N VAL A 80 -11.96 2.52 -7.99
CA VAL A 80 -12.81 3.30 -7.09
C VAL A 80 -12.56 4.77 -7.41
N ARG A 81 -13.49 5.42 -8.11
CA ARG A 81 -13.36 6.81 -8.59
C ARG A 81 -13.85 7.84 -7.58
N SER A 82 -14.62 7.41 -6.60
CA SER A 82 -15.23 8.28 -5.59
C SER A 82 -14.49 8.30 -4.25
N LEU A 83 -13.18 8.07 -4.25
CA LEU A 83 -12.36 8.29 -3.06
C LEU A 83 -12.32 9.80 -2.75
N SER A 84 -12.46 10.14 -1.46
CA SER A 84 -12.60 11.54 -1.03
C SER A 84 -12.13 11.76 0.39
N HIS A 85 -11.49 12.88 0.63
CA HIS A 85 -11.27 13.47 1.96
C HIS A 85 -11.11 14.99 1.85
N LYS A 86 -10.93 15.68 3.00
CA LYS A 86 -10.96 17.15 3.03
C LYS A 86 -9.58 17.79 2.94
N ASP A 87 -8.51 17.03 3.12
CA ASP A 87 -7.17 17.58 3.24
C ASP A 87 -6.48 17.74 1.89
N ASN A 88 -5.76 18.84 1.72
CA ASN A 88 -4.92 19.13 0.56
C ASN A 88 -3.44 19.28 0.95
N ASN A 89 -3.05 18.79 2.13
CA ASN A 89 -1.68 18.78 2.60
C ASN A 89 -1.07 17.39 2.50
N HIS A 90 0.10 17.25 1.91
CA HIS A 90 0.74 15.96 1.67
C HIS A 90 0.95 15.14 2.94
N LEU A 91 1.44 15.75 4.03
CA LEU A 91 1.76 15.00 5.25
C LEU A 91 0.50 14.43 5.88
N MET A 92 -0.53 15.28 6.09
CA MET A 92 -1.80 14.87 6.67
C MET A 92 -2.51 13.81 5.84
N SER A 93 -2.55 14.02 4.52
CA SER A 93 -3.21 13.09 3.60
C SER A 93 -2.44 11.78 3.45
N THR A 94 -1.11 11.81 3.45
CA THR A 94 -0.28 10.58 3.47
C THR A 94 -0.55 9.77 4.73
N HIS A 95 -0.60 10.42 5.91
CA HIS A 95 -0.97 9.76 7.14
C HIS A 95 -2.36 9.12 7.01
N HIS A 96 -3.35 9.90 6.55
CA HIS A 96 -4.73 9.43 6.42
C HIS A 96 -4.85 8.19 5.53
N VAL A 97 -4.23 8.23 4.35
CA VAL A 97 -4.29 7.11 3.38
C VAL A 97 -3.50 5.88 3.85
N LEU A 98 -2.37 6.05 4.53
CA LEU A 98 -1.52 4.93 4.96
C LEU A 98 -1.88 4.34 6.33
N THR A 99 -2.80 4.97 7.06
CA THR A 99 -3.24 4.51 8.38
C THR A 99 -4.75 4.26 8.47
N GLY A 100 -5.54 4.88 7.59
CA GLY A 100 -7.00 4.92 7.67
C GLY A 100 -7.50 5.87 8.77
N HIS A 101 -6.71 6.87 9.16
CA HIS A 101 -7.07 7.84 10.20
C HIS A 101 -6.49 9.22 9.92
N LEU A 102 -7.23 10.25 10.33
CA LEU A 102 -6.69 11.61 10.35
C LEU A 102 -5.51 11.71 11.31
N GLN A 103 -4.49 12.49 10.94
CA GLN A 103 -3.34 12.70 11.81
C GLN A 103 -3.73 13.49 13.07
N PRO A 104 -3.47 12.97 14.30
CA PRO A 104 -3.91 13.64 15.53
C PRO A 104 -3.28 15.01 15.70
N GLY A 105 -4.09 16.05 15.94
CA GLY A 105 -3.64 17.43 16.19
C GLY A 105 -2.85 18.05 15.05
N ALA A 106 -3.03 17.56 13.82
CA ALA A 106 -2.41 18.16 12.64
C ALA A 106 -3.18 19.40 12.21
N PHE A 107 -2.43 20.49 11.95
CA PHE A 107 -2.95 21.69 11.33
C PHE A 107 -2.30 21.91 9.96
N PHE A 108 -0.98 21.86 9.90
CA PHE A 108 -0.18 22.03 8.69
C PHE A 108 1.24 21.51 8.94
N ASP A 109 1.81 20.83 7.95
CA ASP A 109 3.19 20.30 7.98
C ASP A 109 3.60 19.53 9.25
N LYS A 110 2.65 18.84 9.88
CA LYS A 110 2.96 18.02 11.03
C LYS A 110 3.74 16.78 10.59
N VAL A 111 5.00 16.73 10.94
CA VAL A 111 5.87 15.56 10.72
C VAL A 111 5.42 14.33 11.50
N ALA A 112 5.98 13.18 11.16
CA ALA A 112 5.73 11.92 11.84
C ALA A 112 5.99 12.02 13.36
N SER A 113 5.10 11.45 14.13
CA SER A 113 5.12 11.43 15.60
C SER A 113 4.75 10.06 16.13
N ARG A 114 5.28 9.69 17.30
CA ARG A 114 4.85 8.45 17.97
C ARG A 114 3.45 8.55 18.59
N ASP A 115 2.77 9.66 18.46
CA ASP A 115 1.36 9.81 18.81
C ASP A 115 0.44 9.66 17.58
N ASP A 116 1.01 9.45 16.39
CA ASP A 116 0.26 9.18 15.16
C ASP A 116 -0.38 7.77 15.21
N TRP A 117 -1.37 7.55 14.35
CA TRP A 117 -1.97 6.24 14.15
C TRP A 117 -0.97 5.27 13.49
N PRO A 118 -1.08 3.97 13.79
CA PRO A 118 -0.21 2.96 13.20
C PRO A 118 -0.50 2.76 11.71
N CYS A 119 0.54 2.51 10.91
CA CYS A 119 0.37 2.00 9.56
C CYS A 119 -0.26 0.59 9.56
N TYR A 120 -0.82 0.15 8.45
CA TYR A 120 -1.57 -1.11 8.36
C TYR A 120 -0.78 -2.34 8.85
N SER A 121 0.50 -2.42 8.50
CA SER A 121 1.34 -3.55 8.92
C SER A 121 1.59 -3.59 10.43
N ALA A 122 1.68 -2.43 11.06
CA ALA A 122 1.83 -2.34 12.51
C ALA A 122 0.56 -2.77 13.25
N GLY A 123 -0.62 -2.37 12.74
CA GLY A 123 -1.91 -2.85 13.25
C GLY A 123 -2.03 -4.39 13.12
N CYS A 124 -1.62 -4.93 11.97
CA CYS A 124 -1.61 -6.38 11.76
C CYS A 124 -0.68 -7.11 12.73
N GLU A 125 0.56 -6.63 12.93
CA GLU A 125 1.52 -7.23 13.85
C GLU A 125 1.03 -7.18 15.30
N TYR A 126 0.43 -6.06 15.70
CA TYR A 126 -0.11 -5.91 17.05
C TYR A 126 -1.23 -6.91 17.36
N LEU A 127 -2.19 -7.08 16.43
CA LEU A 127 -3.33 -7.99 16.61
C LEU A 127 -2.99 -9.46 16.36
N ARG A 128 -2.01 -9.73 15.49
CA ARG A 128 -1.59 -11.07 15.10
C ARG A 128 -0.06 -11.17 15.07
N PRO A 129 0.59 -11.17 16.26
CA PRO A 129 2.04 -11.21 16.35
C PRO A 129 2.63 -12.44 15.68
N ARG A 130 3.74 -12.25 14.95
CA ARG A 130 4.45 -13.31 14.25
C ARG A 130 5.61 -13.85 15.09
N THR A 131 5.87 -15.14 14.90
CA THR A 131 6.97 -15.85 15.61
C THR A 131 7.93 -16.53 14.63
N ASP A 132 7.68 -16.42 13.32
CA ASP A 132 8.46 -17.07 12.27
C ASP A 132 9.65 -16.24 11.77
N GLY A 133 9.84 -15.06 12.34
CA GLY A 133 10.93 -14.14 11.99
C GLY A 133 10.76 -13.41 10.66
N ILE A 134 9.57 -13.47 10.06
CA ILE A 134 9.23 -12.68 8.89
C ILE A 134 8.53 -11.41 9.37
N PRO A 135 8.96 -10.20 8.98
CA PRO A 135 8.30 -8.97 9.39
C PRO A 135 6.89 -8.89 8.83
N SER A 136 5.94 -8.34 9.59
CA SER A 136 4.56 -8.12 9.11
C SER A 136 4.46 -7.03 8.07
N GLY A 137 5.45 -6.16 7.95
CA GLY A 137 5.50 -5.11 6.95
C GLY A 137 6.88 -4.79 6.45
N VAL A 138 6.96 -4.44 5.16
CA VAL A 138 8.17 -3.92 4.52
C VAL A 138 7.79 -2.70 3.69
N ASN A 139 8.49 -1.58 3.91
CA ASN A 139 8.38 -0.38 3.09
C ASN A 139 9.63 -0.25 2.22
N LEU A 140 9.45 -0.02 0.92
CA LEU A 140 10.51 0.06 -0.08
C LEU A 140 10.14 1.00 -1.24
N PRO A 141 11.05 1.39 -2.11
CA PRO A 141 12.51 1.39 -1.97
C PRO A 141 13.01 2.67 -1.31
N THR A 142 12.08 3.55 -0.91
CA THR A 142 12.36 4.90 -0.45
C THR A 142 11.71 5.15 0.90
N PHE A 143 12.46 5.70 1.84
CA PHE A 143 11.90 6.26 3.06
C PHE A 143 11.25 7.62 2.75
N LEU A 144 10.02 7.82 3.18
CA LEU A 144 9.29 9.07 2.89
C LEU A 144 9.78 10.18 3.82
N MET A 145 10.74 10.95 3.32
CA MET A 145 11.36 12.05 4.04
C MET A 145 11.78 13.16 3.07
N SER A 146 11.49 14.40 3.45
CA SER A 146 12.08 15.60 2.86
C SER A 146 12.79 16.35 3.98
N SER A 147 14.12 16.17 4.09
CA SER A 147 14.91 16.60 5.26
C SER A 147 14.66 18.05 5.65
N PRO A 148 14.36 18.34 6.93
CA PRO A 148 14.33 17.41 8.07
C PRO A 148 12.96 16.72 8.31
N LEU A 149 11.98 16.89 7.40
CA LEU A 149 10.60 16.46 7.59
C LEU A 149 10.42 14.97 7.28
N THR A 150 10.18 14.14 8.29
CA THR A 150 9.75 12.75 8.12
C THR A 150 8.25 12.72 7.89
N TRP A 151 7.81 12.08 6.81
CA TRP A 151 6.40 11.96 6.47
C TRP A 151 5.72 10.91 7.36
N PRO A 152 4.51 11.21 7.86
CA PRO A 152 3.76 10.29 8.72
C PRO A 152 3.14 9.13 7.93
N GLY A 153 2.59 8.13 8.64
CA GLY A 153 1.89 7.00 8.04
C GLY A 153 2.77 5.82 7.62
N GLN A 154 4.09 5.86 7.89
CA GLN A 154 5.03 4.79 7.52
C GLN A 154 5.65 4.07 8.73
N HIS A 155 5.09 4.25 9.91
CA HIS A 155 5.56 3.65 11.16
C HIS A 155 4.38 3.22 12.05
N SER A 156 4.70 2.59 13.16
CA SER A 156 3.71 2.02 14.11
C SER A 156 3.00 3.03 15.02
N GLY A 157 3.34 4.32 14.91
CA GLY A 157 2.74 5.35 15.74
C GLY A 157 2.74 5.01 17.24
N PHE A 158 1.58 5.17 17.87
CA PHE A 158 1.40 4.97 19.31
C PHE A 158 1.54 3.51 19.77
N LEU A 159 1.49 2.52 18.87
CA LEU A 159 1.73 1.12 19.23
C LEU A 159 3.17 0.87 19.65
N GLY A 160 4.11 1.72 19.23
CA GLY A 160 5.51 1.67 19.64
C GLY A 160 6.44 1.02 18.62
N PRO A 161 7.75 1.35 18.69
CA PRO A 161 8.74 1.04 17.66
C PRO A 161 8.90 -0.45 17.33
N MET A 162 8.55 -1.32 18.26
CA MET A 162 8.64 -2.78 18.05
C MET A 162 7.72 -3.30 16.93
N TYR A 163 6.70 -2.51 16.54
CA TYR A 163 5.77 -2.84 15.47
C TYR A 163 6.07 -2.07 14.18
N ASP A 164 7.20 -1.34 14.12
CA ASP A 164 7.57 -0.62 12.90
C ASP A 164 7.79 -1.60 11.74
N PRO A 165 7.29 -1.29 10.54
CA PRO A 165 7.63 -2.05 9.35
C PRO A 165 9.11 -1.90 9.04
N TRP A 166 9.68 -2.92 8.42
CA TRP A 166 11.06 -2.86 7.99
C TRP A 166 11.23 -1.90 6.82
N GLN A 167 12.13 -0.93 6.97
CA GLN A 167 12.43 0.05 5.92
C GLN A 167 13.61 -0.44 5.07
N ILE A 168 13.35 -0.69 3.79
CA ILE A 168 14.37 -1.03 2.80
C ILE A 168 14.59 0.17 1.91
N VAL A 169 15.76 0.76 2.02
CA VAL A 169 16.16 1.92 1.21
C VAL A 169 17.24 1.49 0.22
N GLY A 170 17.04 1.83 -1.03
CA GLY A 170 17.97 1.50 -2.11
C GLY A 170 17.25 1.22 -3.42
N ASP A 171 17.99 1.18 -4.52
CA ASP A 171 17.42 0.94 -5.85
C ASP A 171 17.51 -0.55 -6.23
N PRO A 172 16.38 -1.30 -6.23
CA PRO A 172 16.36 -2.72 -6.62
C PRO A 172 16.71 -2.96 -8.10
N SER A 173 16.76 -1.91 -8.92
CA SER A 173 17.20 -2.02 -10.32
C SER A 173 18.71 -2.04 -10.46
N SER A 174 19.45 -1.54 -9.46
CA SER A 174 20.91 -1.54 -9.43
C SER A 174 21.46 -2.96 -9.33
N VAL A 175 22.58 -3.20 -9.98
CA VAL A 175 23.35 -4.45 -9.85
C VAL A 175 24.00 -4.60 -8.48
N GLU A 176 24.18 -3.48 -7.78
CA GLU A 176 24.78 -3.42 -6.44
C GLU A 176 23.73 -3.55 -5.32
N PHE A 177 22.45 -3.64 -5.69
CA PHE A 177 21.37 -3.72 -4.70
C PHE A 177 21.55 -4.94 -3.80
N ARG A 178 21.68 -4.67 -2.52
CA ARG A 178 21.74 -5.67 -1.45
C ARG A 178 21.23 -5.07 -0.16
N VAL A 179 20.80 -5.93 0.74
CA VAL A 179 20.38 -5.55 2.08
C VAL A 179 21.40 -6.07 3.07
N ASP A 180 22.31 -5.21 3.47
CA ASP A 180 23.46 -5.58 4.32
C ASP A 180 23.02 -6.23 5.65
N ALA A 181 21.88 -5.82 6.18
CA ALA A 181 21.29 -6.41 7.40
C ALA A 181 20.94 -7.91 7.27
N LEU A 182 20.80 -8.43 6.05
CA LEU A 182 20.57 -9.86 5.77
C LEU A 182 21.81 -10.64 5.34
N THR A 183 22.95 -9.98 5.28
CA THR A 183 24.20 -10.59 4.88
C THR A 183 25.05 -10.85 6.11
N LEU A 184 25.34 -12.12 6.39
CA LEU A 184 26.31 -12.44 7.44
C LEU A 184 27.68 -11.87 7.03
N ALA A 185 28.41 -11.28 7.98
CA ALA A 185 29.79 -10.87 7.73
C ALA A 185 30.59 -12.09 7.22
N GLN A 186 31.50 -11.88 6.28
CA GLN A 186 32.25 -12.96 5.62
C GLN A 186 32.98 -13.91 6.59
N GLU A 187 33.31 -13.42 7.79
CA GLU A 187 33.98 -14.18 8.84
C GLU A 187 33.01 -15.03 9.69
N ILE A 188 31.68 -14.90 9.47
CA ILE A 188 30.66 -15.61 10.24
C ILE A 188 29.97 -16.63 9.34
N ASP A 189 30.44 -17.87 9.42
CA ASP A 189 29.72 -19.00 8.82
C ASP A 189 28.46 -19.38 9.62
N ALA A 190 27.63 -20.24 9.05
CA ALA A 190 26.39 -20.68 9.67
C ALA A 190 26.59 -21.34 11.04
N VAL A 191 27.69 -22.04 11.24
CA VAL A 191 28.01 -22.72 12.51
C VAL A 191 28.36 -21.69 13.59
N ARG A 192 29.21 -20.72 13.26
CA ARG A 192 29.53 -19.61 14.18
C ARG A 192 28.32 -18.75 14.51
N PHE A 193 27.46 -18.52 13.54
CA PHE A 193 26.22 -17.81 13.73
C PHE A 193 25.31 -18.52 14.76
N GLU A 194 25.08 -19.82 14.59
CA GLU A 194 24.29 -20.63 15.53
C GLU A 194 24.93 -20.72 16.92
N GLN A 195 26.26 -20.81 17.00
CA GLN A 195 26.98 -20.79 18.29
C GLN A 195 26.77 -19.46 19.01
N ARG A 196 26.87 -18.33 18.31
CA ARG A 196 26.61 -16.99 18.88
C ARG A 196 25.17 -16.85 19.35
N ARG A 197 24.19 -17.33 18.56
CA ARG A 197 22.77 -17.35 18.92
C ARG A 197 22.53 -18.19 20.19
N SER A 198 23.12 -19.37 20.26
CA SER A 198 23.02 -20.26 21.42
C SER A 198 23.64 -19.63 22.67
N LEU A 199 24.81 -19.00 22.52
CA LEU A 199 25.46 -18.30 23.64
C LEU A 199 24.63 -17.13 24.15
N LEU A 200 24.09 -16.30 23.27
CA LEU A 200 23.23 -15.19 23.61
C LEU A 200 21.96 -15.67 24.35
N SER A 201 21.32 -16.72 23.85
CA SER A 201 20.15 -17.33 24.50
C SER A 201 20.43 -17.87 25.91
N ARG A 202 21.67 -18.33 26.17
CA ARG A 202 22.10 -18.75 27.52
C ARG A 202 22.32 -17.55 28.42
N LEU A 203 22.93 -16.49 27.92
CA LEU A 203 23.15 -15.25 28.66
C LEU A 203 21.81 -14.59 29.01
N ASP A 204 20.86 -14.55 28.10
CA ASP A 204 19.51 -14.03 28.31
C ASP A 204 18.74 -14.80 29.37
N LYS A 205 18.86 -16.12 29.42
CA LYS A 205 18.25 -16.93 30.47
C LYS A 205 18.86 -16.63 31.87
N THR A 206 20.13 -16.26 31.90
CA THR A 206 20.81 -15.88 33.13
C THR A 206 20.48 -14.46 33.56
N ALA A 207 20.28 -13.55 32.58
CA ALA A 207 19.88 -12.16 32.78
C ALA A 207 18.37 -11.97 32.98
N ALA A 208 17.53 -12.99 32.73
CA ALA A 208 16.07 -12.96 32.88
C ALA A 208 15.57 -12.68 34.30
N VAL A 209 16.47 -12.47 35.27
CA VAL A 209 16.18 -11.96 36.61
C VAL A 209 15.88 -10.45 36.60
N SER A 210 16.26 -9.72 35.57
CA SER A 210 15.95 -8.29 35.39
C SER A 210 14.58 -8.14 34.77
N ARG A 211 13.61 -7.63 35.52
CA ARG A 211 12.24 -7.26 35.06
C ARG A 211 12.22 -5.93 34.29
N ASP A 212 13.29 -5.56 33.60
CA ASP A 212 13.38 -4.32 32.89
C ASP A 212 12.71 -4.46 31.51
N ALA A 213 11.70 -3.63 31.26
CA ALA A 213 10.97 -3.59 29.98
C ALA A 213 11.87 -3.24 28.79
N ALA A 214 12.97 -2.51 29.01
CA ALA A 214 13.97 -2.18 27.98
C ALA A 214 14.81 -3.41 27.61
N ALA A 215 15.24 -4.21 28.59
CA ALA A 215 15.96 -5.45 28.35
C ALA A 215 15.09 -6.50 27.62
N SER A 216 13.81 -6.57 27.99
CA SER A 216 12.85 -7.47 27.29
C SER A 216 12.65 -7.08 25.84
N ARG A 217 12.58 -5.78 25.52
CA ARG A 217 12.49 -5.26 24.16
C ARG A 217 13.74 -5.57 23.35
N MET A 218 14.92 -5.30 23.89
CA MET A 218 16.20 -5.59 23.24
C MET A 218 16.34 -7.08 22.88
N ASN A 219 15.88 -7.98 23.75
CA ASN A 219 15.85 -9.42 23.50
C ASN A 219 14.89 -9.81 22.38
N GLN A 220 13.75 -9.12 22.24
CA GLN A 220 12.81 -9.35 21.14
C GLN A 220 13.39 -8.87 19.81
N ASP A 221 13.97 -7.67 19.75
CA ASP A 221 14.60 -7.11 18.55
C ASP A 221 15.76 -8.00 18.07
N GLN A 222 16.57 -8.49 19.00
CA GLN A 222 17.65 -9.42 18.69
C GLN A 222 17.13 -10.77 18.16
N LYS A 223 16.07 -11.32 18.75
CA LYS A 223 15.45 -12.56 18.25
C LYS A 223 14.88 -12.36 16.84
N LEU A 224 14.23 -11.25 16.58
CA LEU A 224 13.72 -10.91 15.26
C LEU A 224 14.88 -10.80 14.25
N ALA A 225 15.93 -10.06 14.58
CA ALA A 225 17.11 -9.92 13.72
C ALA A 225 17.76 -11.28 13.42
N PHE A 226 17.94 -12.14 14.45
CA PHE A 226 18.47 -13.49 14.27
C PHE A 226 17.56 -14.39 13.42
N SER A 227 16.23 -14.29 13.58
CA SER A 227 15.31 -15.09 12.80
C SER A 227 15.25 -14.62 11.35
N MET A 228 15.36 -13.31 11.10
CA MET A 228 15.47 -12.75 9.74
C MET A 228 16.74 -13.26 9.04
N LEU A 229 17.89 -13.24 9.72
CA LEU A 229 19.15 -13.79 9.21
C LEU A 229 19.11 -15.31 8.99
N SER A 230 18.31 -16.03 9.79
CA SER A 230 18.11 -17.48 9.66
C SER A 230 17.05 -17.84 8.62
N SER A 231 16.19 -16.90 8.23
CA SER A 231 15.13 -17.13 7.25
C SER A 231 15.72 -17.13 5.83
N GLY A 232 16.10 -18.30 5.34
CA GLY A 232 16.59 -18.44 3.97
C GLY A 232 15.61 -17.96 2.91
N LYS A 233 14.30 -18.01 3.17
CA LYS A 233 13.27 -17.52 2.24
C LYS A 233 13.28 -16.00 2.12
N LEU A 234 13.40 -15.29 3.25
CA LEU A 234 13.40 -13.84 3.25
C LEU A 234 14.67 -13.27 2.60
N SER A 235 15.85 -13.81 2.95
CA SER A 235 17.12 -13.36 2.31
C SER A 235 17.13 -13.64 0.81
N GLN A 236 16.62 -14.80 0.37
CA GLN A 236 16.47 -15.11 -1.05
C GLN A 236 15.54 -14.14 -1.79
N ALA A 237 14.53 -13.57 -1.13
CA ALA A 237 13.66 -12.60 -1.77
C ALA A 237 14.41 -11.36 -2.27
N PHE A 238 15.49 -10.96 -1.60
CA PHE A 238 16.33 -9.82 -1.98
C PHE A 238 17.36 -10.15 -3.08
N GLU A 239 17.55 -11.42 -3.42
CA GLU A 239 18.47 -11.84 -4.47
C GLU A 239 17.85 -11.64 -5.87
N MET A 240 17.70 -10.39 -6.27
CA MET A 240 17.05 -9.98 -7.53
C MET A 240 17.70 -10.61 -8.77
N HIS A 241 18.97 -10.96 -8.69
CA HIS A 241 19.72 -11.63 -9.78
C HIS A 241 19.24 -13.06 -10.05
N ARG A 242 18.53 -13.69 -9.13
CA ARG A 242 17.95 -15.02 -9.31
C ARG A 242 16.70 -15.02 -10.20
N GLU A 243 16.07 -13.85 -10.40
CA GLU A 243 14.94 -13.77 -11.31
C GLU A 243 15.41 -13.91 -12.76
N PRO A 244 14.68 -14.66 -13.59
CA PRO A 244 14.93 -14.73 -15.01
C PRO A 244 14.98 -13.33 -15.64
N SER A 245 15.89 -13.12 -16.59
CA SER A 245 16.02 -11.83 -17.28
C SER A 245 14.68 -11.37 -17.87
N SER A 246 13.94 -12.31 -18.48
CA SER A 246 12.62 -12.03 -19.08
C SER A 246 11.59 -11.50 -18.07
N VAL A 247 11.60 -12.01 -16.83
CA VAL A 247 10.73 -11.51 -15.75
C VAL A 247 11.15 -10.08 -15.35
N ARG A 248 12.44 -9.88 -15.11
CA ARG A 248 12.97 -8.55 -14.79
C ARG A 248 12.69 -7.52 -15.89
N ASP A 249 12.77 -7.94 -17.16
CA ASP A 249 12.49 -7.09 -18.31
C ASP A 249 10.98 -6.78 -18.44
N ALA A 250 10.11 -7.75 -18.11
CA ALA A 250 8.66 -7.54 -18.09
C ALA A 250 8.25 -6.45 -17.12
N TYR A 251 8.80 -6.45 -15.89
CA TYR A 251 8.57 -5.38 -14.91
C TYR A 251 9.24 -4.05 -15.28
N GLY A 252 10.26 -4.08 -16.13
CA GLY A 252 11.10 -2.93 -16.48
C GLY A 252 12.34 -2.81 -15.61
N ARG A 253 13.51 -2.52 -16.26
CA ARG A 253 14.83 -2.37 -15.60
C ARG A 253 15.00 -0.96 -15.01
N HIS A 254 14.02 -0.50 -14.26
CA HIS A 254 13.98 0.81 -13.62
C HIS A 254 13.46 0.68 -12.18
N PRO A 255 13.67 1.69 -11.31
CA PRO A 255 13.32 1.61 -9.89
C PRO A 255 11.87 1.17 -9.62
N PHE A 256 10.86 1.68 -10.34
CA PHE A 256 9.47 1.28 -10.13
C PHE A 256 9.25 -0.20 -10.42
N GLY A 257 9.73 -0.67 -11.57
CA GLY A 257 9.56 -2.07 -11.98
C GLY A 257 10.22 -3.05 -11.04
N GLN A 258 11.49 -2.80 -10.72
CA GLN A 258 12.23 -3.71 -9.84
C GLN A 258 11.77 -3.63 -8.37
N SER A 259 11.19 -2.50 -7.93
CA SER A 259 10.53 -2.40 -6.62
C SER A 259 9.27 -3.25 -6.56
N LEU A 260 8.43 -3.25 -7.59
CA LEU A 260 7.24 -4.10 -7.62
C LEU A 260 7.60 -5.59 -7.77
N LEU A 261 8.66 -5.92 -8.51
CA LEU A 261 9.18 -7.28 -8.55
C LEU A 261 9.70 -7.72 -7.16
N LEU A 262 10.41 -6.85 -6.44
CA LEU A 262 10.85 -7.13 -5.06
C LEU A 262 9.63 -7.29 -4.13
N ALA A 263 8.60 -6.44 -4.27
CA ALA A 263 7.36 -6.57 -3.49
C ALA A 263 6.69 -7.94 -3.71
N ARG A 264 6.59 -8.42 -4.96
CA ARG A 264 6.09 -9.75 -5.27
C ARG A 264 6.92 -10.85 -4.59
N ARG A 265 8.24 -10.76 -4.64
CA ARG A 265 9.15 -11.73 -3.99
C ARG A 265 9.01 -11.74 -2.48
N LEU A 266 8.80 -10.58 -1.86
CA LEU A 266 8.59 -10.46 -0.42
C LEU A 266 7.26 -11.11 0.01
N VAL A 267 6.17 -10.90 -0.72
CA VAL A 267 4.90 -11.60 -0.40
C VAL A 267 5.01 -13.11 -0.63
N GLU A 268 5.79 -13.55 -1.61
CA GLU A 268 6.12 -14.98 -1.79
C GLU A 268 6.93 -15.55 -0.61
N ALA A 269 7.81 -14.75 -0.04
CA ALA A 269 8.56 -15.12 1.16
C ALA A 269 7.69 -15.13 2.43
N GLY A 270 6.45 -14.62 2.35
CA GLY A 270 5.48 -14.63 3.44
C GLY A 270 5.34 -13.30 4.17
N VAL A 271 5.85 -12.18 3.63
CA VAL A 271 5.60 -10.82 4.17
C VAL A 271 4.14 -10.44 3.91
N PRO A 272 3.33 -10.17 4.95
CA PRO A 272 1.91 -9.88 4.77
C PRO A 272 1.66 -8.55 4.05
N ILE A 273 2.40 -7.49 4.36
CA ILE A 273 2.16 -6.17 3.77
C ILE A 273 3.45 -5.59 3.22
N VAL A 274 3.44 -5.23 1.95
CA VAL A 274 4.54 -4.51 1.30
C VAL A 274 4.03 -3.20 0.75
N GLN A 275 4.58 -2.10 1.23
CA GLN A 275 4.35 -0.76 0.68
C GLN A 275 5.49 -0.42 -0.27
N ALA A 276 5.17 -0.27 -1.55
CA ALA A 276 6.10 0.12 -2.59
C ALA A 276 5.88 1.59 -2.97
N ASN A 277 6.79 2.46 -2.56
CA ASN A 277 6.73 3.89 -2.85
C ASN A 277 7.24 4.15 -4.28
N MET A 278 6.39 4.74 -5.13
CA MET A 278 6.71 5.01 -6.53
C MET A 278 7.48 6.33 -6.66
N GLY A 279 8.67 6.32 -6.10
CA GLY A 279 9.63 7.42 -6.06
C GLY A 279 9.79 8.07 -4.68
N PRO A 280 10.67 9.08 -4.56
CA PRO A 280 10.79 9.89 -3.35
C PRO A 280 9.52 10.69 -3.07
N VAL A 281 9.45 11.33 -1.91
CA VAL A 281 8.31 12.20 -1.58
C VAL A 281 8.07 13.23 -2.69
N GLN A 282 6.79 13.54 -2.96
CA GLN A 282 6.37 14.50 -3.98
C GLN A 282 6.79 14.14 -5.42
N ASN A 283 7.14 12.88 -5.69
CA ASN A 283 7.54 12.47 -7.03
C ASN A 283 6.45 12.66 -8.10
N TRP A 284 5.18 12.57 -7.67
CA TRP A 284 3.99 12.76 -8.52
C TRP A 284 3.35 14.14 -8.33
N ASP A 285 3.96 15.03 -7.55
CA ASP A 285 3.46 16.37 -7.26
C ASP A 285 3.78 17.33 -8.42
N SER A 286 2.83 17.46 -9.34
CA SER A 286 3.03 18.14 -10.63
C SER A 286 2.25 19.45 -10.69
N HIS A 287 2.67 20.45 -9.93
CA HIS A 287 2.15 21.82 -10.01
C HIS A 287 2.54 22.56 -11.30
N GLN A 288 3.51 22.04 -12.04
CA GLN A 288 4.01 22.63 -13.28
C GLN A 288 4.21 21.53 -14.32
N ALA A 289 3.95 21.83 -15.59
CA ALA A 289 4.22 20.96 -16.74
C ALA A 289 3.81 19.50 -16.52
N ILE A 290 2.60 19.26 -15.96
CA ILE A 290 2.13 17.94 -15.54
C ILE A 290 2.18 16.91 -16.69
N PHE A 291 1.76 17.30 -17.88
CA PHE A 291 1.70 16.39 -19.05
C PHE A 291 3.09 15.92 -19.46
N LEU A 292 4.07 16.84 -19.50
CA LEU A 292 5.46 16.50 -19.79
C LEU A 292 6.03 15.53 -18.74
N THR A 293 5.78 15.79 -17.46
CA THR A 293 6.23 14.97 -16.33
C THR A 293 5.61 13.57 -16.37
N LEU A 294 4.30 13.50 -16.52
CA LEU A 294 3.56 12.23 -16.56
C LEU A 294 3.99 11.38 -17.77
N LYS A 295 3.94 11.95 -18.99
CA LYS A 295 4.30 11.27 -20.23
C LYS A 295 5.77 10.86 -20.27
N GLY A 296 6.67 11.76 -19.88
CA GLY A 296 8.11 11.57 -20.06
C GLY A 296 8.75 10.68 -19.01
N ARG A 297 8.20 10.59 -17.78
CA ARG A 297 8.90 9.96 -16.67
C ARG A 297 8.07 9.01 -15.82
N LEU A 298 6.77 9.22 -15.65
CA LEU A 298 6.03 8.53 -14.61
C LEU A 298 5.08 7.44 -15.12
N LEU A 299 4.28 7.73 -16.16
CA LEU A 299 3.21 6.81 -16.57
C LEU A 299 3.72 5.54 -17.23
N SER A 300 4.68 5.63 -18.17
CA SER A 300 5.18 4.45 -18.86
C SER A 300 5.87 3.44 -17.92
N PRO A 301 6.74 3.86 -16.98
CA PRO A 301 7.29 2.96 -15.97
C PRO A 301 6.21 2.37 -15.03
N LEU A 302 5.21 3.15 -14.62
CA LEU A 302 4.12 2.67 -13.79
C LEU A 302 3.26 1.65 -14.52
N ASP A 303 2.85 1.96 -15.75
CA ASP A 303 2.05 1.08 -16.61
C ASP A 303 2.73 -0.28 -16.80
N GLN A 304 4.02 -0.27 -17.12
CA GLN A 304 4.79 -1.49 -17.29
C GLN A 304 4.87 -2.30 -16.00
N ALA A 305 5.24 -1.66 -14.91
CA ALA A 305 5.50 -2.32 -13.63
C ALA A 305 4.23 -2.94 -13.02
N VAL A 306 3.11 -2.17 -13.01
CA VAL A 306 1.85 -2.65 -12.41
C VAL A 306 1.20 -3.71 -13.30
N ALA A 307 1.25 -3.56 -14.62
CA ALA A 307 0.75 -4.58 -15.53
C ALA A 307 1.50 -5.90 -15.36
N ALA A 308 2.83 -5.86 -15.26
CA ALA A 308 3.65 -7.04 -15.02
C ALA A 308 3.35 -7.69 -13.66
N LEU A 309 3.16 -6.88 -12.60
CA LEU A 309 2.78 -7.38 -11.27
C LEU A 309 1.45 -8.14 -11.31
N LEU A 310 0.42 -7.58 -11.96
CA LEU A 310 -0.88 -8.22 -12.09
C LEU A 310 -0.81 -9.53 -12.89
N ASP A 311 -0.05 -9.56 -13.98
CA ASP A 311 0.13 -10.76 -14.80
C ASP A 311 0.90 -11.85 -14.04
N ASP A 312 1.93 -11.49 -13.32
CA ASP A 312 2.78 -12.42 -12.56
C ASP A 312 2.01 -13.02 -11.37
N LEU A 313 1.30 -12.19 -10.61
CA LEU A 313 0.44 -12.67 -9.51
C LEU A 313 -0.69 -13.58 -10.01
N GLU A 314 -1.30 -13.26 -11.15
CA GLU A 314 -2.34 -14.10 -11.75
C GLU A 314 -1.77 -15.44 -12.23
N SER A 315 -0.68 -15.41 -13.02
CA SER A 315 -0.08 -16.62 -13.59
C SER A 315 0.45 -17.59 -12.53
N SER A 316 0.90 -17.05 -11.38
CA SER A 316 1.31 -17.85 -10.22
C SER A 316 0.15 -18.25 -9.28
N GLY A 317 -1.09 -17.85 -9.60
CA GLY A 317 -2.28 -18.08 -8.77
C GLY A 317 -2.33 -17.23 -7.48
N ARG A 318 -1.36 -16.36 -7.27
CA ARG A 318 -1.25 -15.53 -6.05
C ARG A 318 -2.19 -14.33 -6.04
N LEU A 319 -2.69 -13.90 -7.20
CA LEU A 319 -3.68 -12.83 -7.26
C LEU A 319 -4.96 -13.20 -6.47
N ALA A 320 -5.24 -14.50 -6.31
CA ALA A 320 -6.37 -14.97 -5.53
C ALA A 320 -6.27 -14.66 -4.03
N ASP A 321 -5.04 -14.51 -3.49
CA ASP A 321 -4.77 -14.27 -2.06
C ASP A 321 -3.81 -13.09 -1.80
N THR A 322 -3.52 -12.29 -2.81
CA THR A 322 -2.76 -11.03 -2.69
C THR A 322 -3.61 -9.87 -3.16
N MET A 323 -3.91 -8.93 -2.26
CA MET A 323 -4.53 -7.67 -2.63
C MET A 323 -3.48 -6.71 -3.18
N VAL A 324 -3.78 -6.04 -4.27
CA VAL A 324 -2.95 -4.95 -4.83
C VAL A 324 -3.78 -3.68 -4.82
N ILE A 325 -3.23 -2.61 -4.23
CA ILE A 325 -3.84 -1.28 -4.21
C ILE A 325 -2.86 -0.29 -4.80
N LEU A 326 -3.30 0.50 -5.81
CA LEU A 326 -2.53 1.61 -6.35
C LEU A 326 -3.31 2.90 -6.12
N LEU A 327 -2.68 3.86 -5.46
CA LEU A 327 -3.25 5.18 -5.19
C LEU A 327 -2.15 6.20 -4.82
N GLY A 328 -2.54 7.46 -4.72
CA GLY A 328 -1.78 8.51 -4.04
C GLY A 328 -2.53 9.01 -2.82
N GLU A 329 -2.00 10.05 -2.18
CA GLU A 329 -2.58 10.59 -0.96
C GLU A 329 -3.85 11.45 -1.19
N PHE A 330 -4.05 12.01 -2.41
CA PHE A 330 -5.23 12.75 -2.86
C PHE A 330 -5.25 12.84 -4.40
N GLY A 331 -6.19 13.58 -4.96
CA GLY A 331 -6.27 13.88 -6.39
C GLY A 331 -5.64 15.21 -6.77
N ARG A 332 -5.95 15.66 -7.98
CA ARG A 332 -5.48 16.93 -8.52
C ARG A 332 -6.65 17.81 -8.93
N THR A 333 -6.45 19.14 -8.93
CA THR A 333 -7.50 20.08 -9.32
C THR A 333 -8.01 19.79 -10.73
N PRO A 334 -9.34 19.90 -10.96
CA PRO A 334 -9.91 19.75 -12.30
C PRO A 334 -9.29 20.73 -13.29
N LYS A 335 -9.19 22.00 -12.91
CA LYS A 335 -8.65 23.03 -13.78
C LYS A 335 -7.13 23.03 -13.76
N ILE A 336 -6.54 22.98 -14.95
CA ILE A 336 -5.11 23.16 -15.17
C ILE A 336 -4.74 24.60 -14.80
N ASN A 337 -3.70 24.76 -13.99
CA ASN A 337 -3.22 26.05 -13.57
C ASN A 337 -2.39 26.75 -14.68
N LYS A 338 -2.00 28.01 -14.45
CA LYS A 338 -1.24 28.81 -15.42
C LYS A 338 0.18 28.31 -15.72
N GLU A 339 0.72 27.44 -14.87
CA GLU A 339 2.02 26.79 -15.05
C GLU A 339 1.90 25.45 -15.81
N GLY A 340 0.71 25.12 -16.35
CA GLY A 340 0.46 23.87 -17.03
C GLY A 340 0.48 22.66 -16.12
N GLY A 341 0.19 22.83 -14.84
CA GLY A 341 0.12 21.80 -13.82
C GLY A 341 -1.28 21.70 -13.19
N ARG A 342 -1.39 20.87 -12.16
CA ARG A 342 -2.59 20.77 -11.32
C ARG A 342 -2.20 20.84 -9.85
N ASP A 343 -3.00 21.55 -9.07
CA ASP A 343 -2.78 21.72 -7.64
C ASP A 343 -3.42 20.57 -6.84
N HIS A 344 -3.29 20.59 -5.52
CA HIS A 344 -3.82 19.54 -4.64
C HIS A 344 -5.34 19.54 -4.59
N TRP A 345 -5.94 18.33 -4.55
CA TRP A 345 -7.38 18.18 -4.52
C TRP A 345 -7.81 16.93 -3.76
N GLY A 346 -8.08 17.07 -2.46
CA GLY A 346 -8.57 15.98 -1.59
C GLY A 346 -10.01 15.53 -1.86
N PRO A 347 -10.92 16.44 -2.30
CA PRO A 347 -12.33 16.09 -2.48
C PRO A 347 -12.62 14.97 -3.48
N CYS A 348 -11.68 14.64 -4.37
CA CYS A 348 -11.85 13.53 -5.30
C CYS A 348 -10.52 12.95 -5.76
N PHE A 349 -10.39 11.62 -5.69
CA PHE A 349 -9.26 10.88 -6.27
C PHE A 349 -9.67 9.43 -6.59
N THR A 350 -8.81 8.73 -7.31
CA THR A 350 -9.09 7.37 -7.77
C THR A 350 -8.06 6.39 -7.21
N GLY A 351 -8.53 5.22 -6.77
CA GLY A 351 -7.71 4.07 -6.41
C GLY A 351 -7.98 2.87 -7.30
N LEU A 352 -6.93 2.11 -7.66
CA LEU A 352 -7.03 0.83 -8.33
C LEU A 352 -6.90 -0.29 -7.29
N PHE A 353 -7.83 -1.26 -7.32
CA PHE A 353 -7.86 -2.42 -6.42
C PHE A 353 -7.89 -3.71 -7.24
N ALA A 354 -7.06 -4.69 -6.88
CA ALA A 354 -7.04 -5.98 -7.57
C ALA A 354 -6.74 -7.13 -6.60
N GLY A 355 -7.13 -8.33 -6.98
CA GLY A 355 -6.83 -9.55 -6.25
C GLY A 355 -7.61 -9.76 -4.95
N ALA A 356 -7.32 -10.85 -4.23
CA ALA A 356 -7.95 -11.20 -2.94
C ALA A 356 -9.49 -11.14 -2.97
N GLY A 357 -10.10 -11.55 -4.10
CA GLY A 357 -11.56 -11.58 -4.28
C GLY A 357 -12.17 -10.29 -4.81
N VAL A 358 -11.40 -9.22 -5.02
CA VAL A 358 -11.86 -8.02 -5.72
C VAL A 358 -12.36 -8.39 -7.12
N GLN A 359 -13.57 -7.95 -7.46
CA GLN A 359 -14.14 -8.18 -8.79
C GLN A 359 -13.51 -7.23 -9.81
N GLY A 360 -12.66 -7.77 -10.68
CA GLY A 360 -12.07 -7.00 -11.77
C GLY A 360 -13.10 -6.58 -12.81
N GLY A 361 -12.76 -5.56 -13.59
CA GLY A 361 -13.63 -5.00 -14.63
C GLY A 361 -14.73 -4.08 -14.08
N LYS A 362 -14.59 -3.56 -12.87
CA LYS A 362 -15.58 -2.70 -12.22
C LYS A 362 -15.09 -1.27 -12.09
N ILE A 363 -16.03 -0.34 -12.30
CA ILE A 363 -15.88 1.06 -11.91
C ILE A 363 -16.84 1.28 -10.75
N ILE A 364 -16.30 1.68 -9.61
CA ILE A 364 -17.03 1.89 -8.37
C ILE A 364 -17.07 3.39 -8.09
N GLY A 365 -18.25 3.90 -7.93
CA GLY A 365 -18.51 5.32 -7.79
C GLY A 365 -18.36 6.11 -9.09
N ARG A 366 -19.04 7.26 -9.10
CA ARG A 366 -19.01 8.24 -10.19
C ARG A 366 -18.51 9.58 -9.65
N THR A 367 -17.98 10.37 -10.56
CA THR A 367 -17.61 11.76 -10.32
C THR A 367 -18.38 12.66 -11.28
N ASP A 368 -18.49 13.93 -10.94
CA ASP A 368 -19.13 14.94 -11.75
C ASP A 368 -18.44 15.10 -13.14
N ASP A 369 -19.01 15.92 -14.00
CA ASP A 369 -18.58 16.10 -15.40
C ASP A 369 -17.14 16.62 -15.54
N ILE A 370 -16.58 17.15 -14.47
CA ILE A 370 -15.21 17.66 -14.43
C ILE A 370 -14.31 16.90 -13.45
N ALA A 371 -14.77 15.77 -12.90
CA ALA A 371 -14.08 14.96 -11.87
C ALA A 371 -13.60 15.77 -10.66
N ALA A 372 -14.38 16.78 -10.25
CA ALA A 372 -14.09 17.60 -9.09
C ALA A 372 -14.56 16.95 -7.79
N TYR A 373 -15.74 16.34 -7.82
CA TYR A 373 -16.39 15.77 -6.66
C TYR A 373 -17.05 14.42 -6.99
N PRO A 374 -17.16 13.52 -6.01
CA PRO A 374 -18.01 12.34 -6.16
C PRO A 374 -19.47 12.74 -6.44
N ASP A 375 -20.06 12.12 -7.47
CA ASP A 375 -21.49 12.18 -7.83
C ASP A 375 -22.21 10.86 -7.49
N SER A 376 -21.66 10.14 -6.53
CA SER A 376 -22.20 8.93 -5.93
C SER A 376 -21.72 8.83 -4.49
N ALA A 377 -21.96 7.70 -3.81
CA ALA A 377 -21.39 7.46 -2.49
C ALA A 377 -19.85 7.64 -2.52
N ALA A 378 -19.36 8.52 -1.66
CA ALA A 378 -17.93 8.75 -1.49
C ALA A 378 -17.34 7.75 -0.49
N TYR A 379 -16.10 7.31 -0.74
CA TYR A 379 -15.34 6.48 0.17
C TYR A 379 -14.14 7.25 0.72
N SER A 380 -13.91 7.11 2.02
CA SER A 380 -12.79 7.78 2.71
C SER A 380 -11.55 6.88 2.81
N PRO A 381 -10.39 7.41 3.17
CA PRO A 381 -9.23 6.59 3.54
C PRO A 381 -9.51 5.64 4.73
N ASP A 382 -10.42 6.01 5.64
CA ASP A 382 -10.88 5.11 6.72
C ASP A 382 -11.53 3.85 6.13
N ASP A 383 -12.33 3.99 5.07
CA ASP A 383 -12.99 2.88 4.37
C ASP A 383 -11.97 2.00 3.63
N ILE A 384 -10.90 2.59 3.10
CA ILE A 384 -9.76 1.83 2.57
C ILE A 384 -9.14 1.00 3.69
N GLY A 385 -8.92 1.58 4.87
CA GLY A 385 -8.38 0.89 6.04
C GLY A 385 -9.25 -0.28 6.49
N ALA A 386 -10.57 -0.07 6.62
CA ALA A 386 -11.52 -1.13 6.94
C ALA A 386 -11.50 -2.26 5.91
N THR A 387 -11.41 -1.91 4.62
CA THR A 387 -11.33 -2.88 3.52
C THR A 387 -10.05 -3.71 3.59
N ILE A 388 -8.90 -3.08 3.87
CA ILE A 388 -7.60 -3.75 4.03
C ILE A 388 -7.63 -4.73 5.19
N TYR A 389 -8.05 -4.29 6.38
CA TYR A 389 -8.09 -5.14 7.57
C TYR A 389 -9.05 -6.33 7.38
N THR A 390 -10.25 -6.09 6.87
CA THR A 390 -11.22 -7.16 6.58
C THR A 390 -10.67 -8.15 5.56
N ALA A 391 -10.05 -7.70 4.46
CA ALA A 391 -9.45 -8.57 3.48
C ALA A 391 -8.36 -9.48 4.08
N LEU A 392 -7.56 -8.96 5.02
CA LEU A 392 -6.53 -9.70 5.76
C LEU A 392 -7.09 -10.55 6.91
N GLY A 393 -8.40 -10.58 7.12
CA GLY A 393 -9.06 -11.36 8.17
C GLY A 393 -8.90 -10.78 9.57
N LEU A 394 -8.79 -9.47 9.65
CA LEU A 394 -8.77 -8.71 10.91
C LEU A 394 -10.06 -7.91 11.01
N GLU A 395 -10.64 -7.87 12.21
CA GLU A 395 -11.80 -7.04 12.50
C GLU A 395 -11.36 -5.56 12.60
N PRO A 396 -11.87 -4.65 11.72
CA PRO A 396 -11.46 -3.25 11.75
C PRO A 396 -11.69 -2.56 13.09
N HIS A 397 -12.82 -2.87 13.77
CA HIS A 397 -13.15 -2.32 15.08
C HIS A 397 -12.44 -2.99 16.25
N SER A 398 -11.40 -3.81 15.99
CA SER A 398 -10.58 -4.38 17.07
C SER A 398 -10.01 -3.30 17.96
N ILE A 399 -10.03 -3.56 19.28
CA ILE A 399 -9.48 -2.63 20.26
C ILE A 399 -7.96 -2.76 20.31
N VAL A 400 -7.30 -1.62 20.13
CA VAL A 400 -5.87 -1.43 20.39
C VAL A 400 -5.67 -0.41 21.50
N HIS A 401 -4.50 -0.33 22.10
CA HIS A 401 -4.23 0.59 23.21
C HIS A 401 -3.18 1.61 22.81
N ASP A 402 -3.46 2.88 23.08
CA ASP A 402 -2.48 3.94 22.88
C ASP A 402 -1.36 3.91 23.95
N ARG A 403 -0.42 4.86 23.85
CA ARG A 403 0.75 4.93 24.75
C ARG A 403 0.44 5.11 26.22
N ILE A 404 -0.74 5.60 26.55
CA ILE A 404 -1.22 5.77 27.93
C ILE A 404 -2.27 4.73 28.34
N GLY A 405 -2.46 3.70 27.51
CA GLY A 405 -3.33 2.57 27.79
C GLY A 405 -4.81 2.82 27.51
N ARG A 406 -5.18 3.88 26.78
CA ARG A 406 -6.58 4.10 26.40
C ARG A 406 -6.96 3.15 25.26
N PRO A 407 -8.12 2.47 25.37
CA PRO A 407 -8.64 1.66 24.29
C PRO A 407 -9.15 2.56 23.15
N VAL A 408 -8.78 2.24 21.91
CA VAL A 408 -9.27 2.87 20.68
C VAL A 408 -9.54 1.80 19.64
N HIS A 409 -10.44 2.04 18.70
CA HIS A 409 -10.65 1.14 17.56
C HIS A 409 -9.49 1.27 16.58
N LEU A 410 -9.02 0.14 16.07
CA LEU A 410 -7.93 0.12 15.08
C LEU A 410 -8.31 0.87 13.79
N ASN A 411 -9.58 0.81 13.41
CA ASN A 411 -10.14 1.57 12.28
C ASN A 411 -11.66 1.73 12.49
N GLU A 412 -12.24 2.85 12.03
CA GLU A 412 -13.67 3.16 12.17
C GLU A 412 -14.40 3.25 10.82
N GLY A 413 -13.72 2.99 9.71
CA GLY A 413 -14.28 3.00 8.36
C GLY A 413 -15.23 1.84 8.08
N LYS A 414 -15.83 1.87 6.91
CA LYS A 414 -16.69 0.82 6.37
C LYS A 414 -16.02 0.12 5.21
N VAL A 415 -16.21 -1.17 5.10
CA VAL A 415 -15.68 -1.94 3.96
C VAL A 415 -16.30 -1.43 2.66
N ILE A 416 -15.48 -1.26 1.63
CA ILE A 416 -15.94 -0.95 0.27
C ILE A 416 -16.50 -2.23 -0.36
N GLU A 417 -17.74 -2.59 0.03
CA GLU A 417 -18.38 -3.86 -0.36
C GLU A 417 -18.53 -4.01 -1.87
N ALA A 418 -18.69 -2.89 -2.58
CA ALA A 418 -18.81 -2.87 -4.04
C ALA A 418 -17.59 -3.51 -4.75
N LEU A 419 -16.43 -3.59 -4.10
CA LEU A 419 -15.26 -4.31 -4.59
C LEU A 419 -15.51 -5.83 -4.71
N TYR A 420 -16.42 -6.40 -3.92
CA TYR A 420 -16.63 -7.85 -3.79
C TYR A 420 -17.97 -8.33 -4.35
N ASN A 421 -19.03 -7.57 -4.21
CA ASN A 421 -20.38 -7.96 -4.62
C ASN A 421 -20.84 -7.33 -5.94
N GLY A 422 -20.09 -6.37 -6.47
CA GLY A 422 -20.39 -5.70 -7.73
C GLY A 422 -21.66 -4.84 -7.70
N ALA A 423 -22.29 -4.67 -6.55
CA ALA A 423 -23.41 -3.76 -6.40
C ALA A 423 -22.89 -2.33 -6.38
N GLU A 424 -23.39 -1.47 -7.28
CA GLU A 424 -23.22 -0.03 -7.12
C GLU A 424 -23.92 0.37 -5.83
N SER A 425 -23.24 1.04 -4.92
CA SER A 425 -23.91 1.74 -3.82
C SER A 425 -24.72 2.88 -4.44
N THR A 426 -26.03 2.69 -4.46
CA THR A 426 -27.04 3.67 -4.94
C THR A 426 -27.02 4.94 -4.09
#